data_7b928c51c6838315701be957693e4a5c
#
_entry.id   7b928c51c6838315701be957693e4a5c
#
_cell.length_a   1.000
_cell.length_b   1.000
_cell.length_c   1.000
_cell.angle_alpha   90.00
_cell.angle_beta   90.00
_cell.angle_gamma   90.00
#
_symmetry.space_group_name_H-M   'P 1'
#
loop_
_entity.id
_entity.type
_entity.pdbx_description
1 polymer ?
#
loop_
_entity_poly.entity_id
_entity_poly.type
_entity_poly.pdbx_seq_one_letter_code
_entity_poly.pdbx_strand_id
1 'polypeptide(L)'
;MKILANDGISPAGKEKLEKAGFEVDTTRVAQEQLAAYLKENGVKALLVRSATKVRKDLLDQMNGQLKLIGRGGVGMDNIDVDYAREKGIHVINTPAASTRSVAELVFAHLLGMVRYLFDANQKMPLEGDTNFKALKKSYSGGTELKGKTLGIIGSGRIGTEVARMAYGLGMNILTHDHSDENKEVKVDFPDGQSLSFKLENTSLEELLKKSDFITIHVSGAGKTLLGKKEIEMMKDNAAIINTARGGVVDEEALLEALDSGKLRYAALDVFVNEPTPAMKVLMSPHTSLSPHIGAATLEAQDRIGLELADQIIELLKN
;
A
#
# COMPACT_ATOMS: atom_id res chain seq x y z
N MET A 1 -19.52 24.38 -9.81
CA MET A 1 -19.44 23.75 -8.47
C MET A 1 -17.98 23.71 -8.04
N LYS A 2 -17.64 24.14 -6.80
CA LYS A 2 -16.25 24.20 -6.34
C LYS A 2 -15.83 22.91 -5.61
N ILE A 3 -14.65 22.41 -5.94
CA ILE A 3 -14.00 21.22 -5.39
C ILE A 3 -12.71 21.66 -4.73
N LEU A 4 -12.44 21.25 -3.50
CA LEU A 4 -11.14 21.41 -2.84
C LEU A 4 -10.39 20.09 -2.88
N ALA A 5 -9.22 20.07 -3.50
CA ALA A 5 -8.28 18.95 -3.47
C ALA A 5 -7.20 19.24 -2.40
N ASN A 6 -7.54 19.08 -1.13
CA ASN A 6 -6.71 19.48 0.01
C ASN A 6 -5.35 18.78 0.08
N ASP A 7 -5.32 17.50 -0.30
CA ASP A 7 -4.07 16.72 -0.39
C ASP A 7 -3.55 16.61 -1.84
N GLY A 8 -4.06 17.49 -2.74
CA GLY A 8 -3.69 17.54 -4.14
C GLY A 8 -4.46 16.56 -5.04
N ILE A 9 -4.35 16.78 -6.33
CA ILE A 9 -4.84 15.93 -7.43
C ILE A 9 -3.84 16.04 -8.59
N SER A 10 -3.74 14.99 -9.42
CA SER A 10 -2.86 15.06 -10.61
C SER A 10 -3.32 16.13 -11.60
N PRO A 11 -2.40 16.70 -12.41
CA PRO A 11 -2.76 17.64 -13.45
C PRO A 11 -3.83 17.10 -14.41
N ALA A 12 -3.73 15.82 -14.81
CA ALA A 12 -4.70 15.17 -15.68
C ALA A 12 -6.10 15.10 -15.07
N GLY A 13 -6.20 14.74 -13.77
CA GLY A 13 -7.46 14.71 -13.04
C GLY A 13 -8.08 16.10 -12.88
N LYS A 14 -7.24 17.10 -12.54
CA LYS A 14 -7.67 18.50 -12.45
C LYS A 14 -8.22 19.01 -13.78
N GLU A 15 -7.48 18.87 -14.84
CA GLU A 15 -7.89 19.31 -16.18
C GLU A 15 -9.22 18.66 -16.63
N LYS A 16 -9.40 17.37 -16.33
CA LYS A 16 -10.64 16.64 -16.64
C LYS A 16 -11.85 17.22 -15.90
N LEU A 17 -11.70 17.54 -14.62
CA LEU A 17 -12.76 18.16 -13.81
C LEU A 17 -13.06 19.58 -14.30
N GLU A 18 -12.05 20.40 -14.62
CA GLU A 18 -12.22 21.76 -15.12
C GLU A 18 -12.91 21.77 -16.50
N LYS A 19 -12.55 20.86 -17.39
CA LYS A 19 -13.25 20.66 -18.69
C LYS A 19 -14.72 20.24 -18.50
N ALA A 20 -15.02 19.56 -17.41
CA ALA A 20 -16.38 19.20 -17.05
C ALA A 20 -17.18 20.36 -16.39
N GLY A 21 -16.56 21.53 -16.17
CA GLY A 21 -17.19 22.72 -15.61
C GLY A 21 -17.13 22.85 -14.09
N PHE A 22 -16.24 22.09 -13.43
CA PHE A 22 -15.95 22.24 -12.00
C PHE A 22 -14.82 23.26 -11.81
N GLU A 23 -14.87 24.01 -10.70
CA GLU A 23 -13.77 24.83 -10.22
C GLU A 23 -12.92 24.00 -9.26
N VAL A 24 -11.67 23.74 -9.58
CA VAL A 24 -10.78 22.90 -8.78
C VAL A 24 -9.74 23.72 -8.06
N ASP A 25 -9.91 23.84 -6.74
CA ASP A 25 -9.01 24.51 -5.83
C ASP A 25 -8.00 23.48 -5.27
N THR A 26 -6.72 23.76 -5.37
CA THR A 26 -5.62 22.90 -4.86
C THR A 26 -4.87 23.53 -3.70
N THR A 27 -5.44 24.55 -3.08
CA THR A 27 -4.88 25.17 -1.86
C THR A 27 -4.84 24.16 -0.74
N ARG A 28 -3.68 23.98 -0.12
CA ARG A 28 -3.55 23.15 1.07
C ARG A 28 -3.98 23.93 2.31
N VAL A 29 -5.02 23.47 2.96
CA VAL A 29 -5.60 24.07 4.16
C VAL A 29 -5.28 23.19 5.37
N ALA A 30 -4.80 23.79 6.45
CA ALA A 30 -4.53 23.08 7.70
C ALA A 30 -5.82 22.50 8.30
N GLN A 31 -5.69 21.38 9.01
CA GLN A 31 -6.84 20.63 9.55
C GLN A 31 -7.79 21.51 10.38
N GLU A 32 -7.21 22.40 11.21
CA GLU A 32 -7.94 23.26 12.12
C GLU A 32 -8.73 24.37 11.41
N GLN A 33 -8.31 24.75 10.21
CA GLN A 33 -8.93 25.80 9.39
C GLN A 33 -9.87 25.21 8.33
N LEU A 34 -9.84 23.89 8.12
CA LEU A 34 -10.51 23.25 6.99
C LEU A 34 -12.02 23.49 6.98
N ALA A 35 -12.69 23.39 8.14
CA ALA A 35 -14.13 23.62 8.24
C ALA A 35 -14.55 25.05 7.84
N ALA A 36 -13.82 26.06 8.32
CA ALA A 36 -14.05 27.45 7.98
C ALA A 36 -13.85 27.70 6.49
N TYR A 37 -12.71 27.21 5.95
CA TYR A 37 -12.38 27.36 4.54
C TYR A 37 -13.43 26.74 3.62
N LEU A 38 -13.90 25.52 3.91
CA LEU A 38 -14.93 24.84 3.13
C LEU A 38 -16.22 25.67 3.08
N LYS A 39 -16.64 26.25 4.22
CA LYS A 39 -17.85 27.07 4.32
C LYS A 39 -17.73 28.40 3.54
N GLU A 40 -16.68 29.16 3.83
CA GLU A 40 -16.45 30.49 3.27
C GLU A 40 -16.30 30.46 1.75
N ASN A 41 -15.68 29.39 1.23
CA ASN A 41 -15.46 29.22 -0.21
C ASN A 41 -16.58 28.43 -0.91
N GLY A 42 -17.64 28.03 -0.23
CA GLY A 42 -18.77 27.32 -0.84
C GLY A 42 -18.41 25.98 -1.45
N VAL A 43 -17.37 25.28 -0.90
CA VAL A 43 -16.88 24.00 -1.41
C VAL A 43 -17.96 22.93 -1.29
N LYS A 44 -18.20 22.18 -2.37
CA LYS A 44 -19.22 21.11 -2.44
C LYS A 44 -18.61 19.71 -2.47
N ALA A 45 -17.38 19.57 -2.89
CA ALA A 45 -16.66 18.30 -2.88
C ALA A 45 -15.27 18.48 -2.26
N LEU A 46 -14.86 17.56 -1.41
CA LEU A 46 -13.56 17.54 -0.74
C LEU A 46 -12.78 16.30 -1.19
N LEU A 47 -11.62 16.51 -1.83
CA LEU A 47 -10.70 15.44 -2.21
C LEU A 47 -9.55 15.41 -1.22
N VAL A 48 -9.30 14.21 -0.69
CA VAL A 48 -8.26 13.96 0.32
C VAL A 48 -7.41 12.74 -0.04
N ARG A 49 -6.27 12.64 0.60
CA ARG A 49 -5.45 11.43 0.62
C ARG A 49 -5.33 10.91 2.06
N SER A 50 -4.11 10.68 2.56
CA SER A 50 -3.90 10.19 3.93
C SER A 50 -3.72 11.30 4.96
N ALA A 51 -3.32 12.50 4.56
CA ALA A 51 -2.96 13.58 5.47
C ALA A 51 -4.18 14.26 6.10
N THR A 52 -5.24 14.51 5.32
CA THR A 52 -6.45 15.17 5.80
C THR A 52 -7.41 14.17 6.44
N LYS A 53 -7.87 14.47 7.66
CA LYS A 53 -8.86 13.67 8.38
C LYS A 53 -10.25 14.25 8.19
N VAL A 54 -11.22 13.41 7.84
CA VAL A 54 -12.63 13.78 7.67
C VAL A 54 -13.45 13.03 8.70
N ARG A 55 -13.53 13.60 9.90
CA ARG A 55 -14.21 13.02 11.06
C ARG A 55 -15.55 13.68 11.31
N LYS A 56 -16.32 13.15 12.26
CA LYS A 56 -17.64 13.63 12.65
C LYS A 56 -17.68 15.12 12.94
N ASP A 57 -16.68 15.63 13.67
CA ASP A 57 -16.57 17.05 14.04
C ASP A 57 -16.51 17.99 12.83
N LEU A 58 -15.79 17.59 11.76
CA LEU A 58 -15.78 18.31 10.50
C LEU A 58 -17.13 18.20 9.78
N LEU A 59 -17.66 16.98 9.69
CA LEU A 59 -18.92 16.69 8.97
C LEU A 59 -20.13 17.41 9.60
N ASP A 60 -20.19 17.51 10.92
CA ASP A 60 -21.24 18.22 11.63
C ASP A 60 -21.25 19.72 11.32
N GLN A 61 -20.08 20.30 11.09
CA GLN A 61 -19.98 21.70 10.74
C GLN A 61 -20.44 22.02 9.32
N MET A 62 -20.55 21.02 8.43
CA MET A 62 -20.86 21.25 7.00
C MET A 62 -22.36 21.52 6.71
N ASN A 63 -23.28 21.17 7.61
CA ASN A 63 -24.72 21.46 7.50
C ASN A 63 -25.31 21.18 6.10
N GLY A 64 -24.95 20.05 5.47
CA GLY A 64 -25.43 19.66 4.14
C GLY A 64 -24.79 20.42 2.97
N GLN A 65 -23.81 21.28 3.20
CA GLN A 65 -23.08 21.98 2.14
C GLN A 65 -22.22 21.02 1.32
N LEU A 66 -21.49 20.10 1.99
CA LEU A 66 -20.64 19.10 1.34
C LEU A 66 -21.52 18.01 0.74
N LYS A 67 -21.28 17.67 -0.53
CA LYS A 67 -22.03 16.66 -1.28
C LYS A 67 -21.23 15.41 -1.55
N LEU A 68 -19.90 15.55 -1.60
CA LEU A 68 -19.00 14.44 -1.94
C LEU A 68 -17.68 14.56 -1.19
N ILE A 69 -17.17 13.42 -0.75
CA ILE A 69 -15.81 13.23 -0.26
C ILE A 69 -15.15 12.17 -1.15
N GLY A 70 -14.03 12.53 -1.80
CA GLY A 70 -13.23 11.63 -2.62
C GLY A 70 -11.89 11.33 -1.97
N ARG A 71 -11.58 10.06 -1.75
CA ARG A 71 -10.27 9.63 -1.26
C ARG A 71 -9.40 9.11 -2.41
N GLY A 72 -8.31 9.79 -2.71
CA GLY A 72 -7.32 9.33 -3.69
C GLY A 72 -6.50 8.15 -3.15
N GLY A 73 -6.99 6.93 -3.34
CA GLY A 73 -6.38 5.66 -2.93
C GLY A 73 -7.39 4.64 -2.43
N VAL A 74 -6.90 3.51 -1.92
CA VAL A 74 -7.74 2.34 -1.58
C VAL A 74 -8.39 2.46 -0.20
N GLY A 75 -7.61 2.71 0.84
CA GLY A 75 -8.11 2.76 2.23
C GLY A 75 -8.85 4.06 2.52
N MET A 76 -9.81 4.02 3.41
CA MET A 76 -10.60 5.18 3.84
C MET A 76 -10.51 5.39 5.36
N ASP A 77 -9.44 4.93 5.98
CA ASP A 77 -9.24 4.92 7.43
C ASP A 77 -9.25 6.34 8.06
N ASN A 78 -8.99 7.38 7.26
CA ASN A 78 -9.03 8.78 7.67
C ASN A 78 -10.41 9.44 7.51
N ILE A 79 -11.44 8.72 7.05
CA ILE A 79 -12.79 9.23 6.81
C ILE A 79 -13.80 8.44 7.66
N ASP A 80 -14.71 9.12 8.34
CA ASP A 80 -15.86 8.49 9.00
C ASP A 80 -16.95 8.21 7.95
N VAL A 81 -16.73 7.15 7.16
CA VAL A 81 -17.48 6.83 5.93
C VAL A 81 -18.98 6.67 6.19
N ASP A 82 -19.34 5.84 7.17
CA ASP A 82 -20.74 5.55 7.46
C ASP A 82 -21.47 6.80 7.93
N TYR A 83 -20.83 7.58 8.79
CA TYR A 83 -21.38 8.85 9.26
C TYR A 83 -21.55 9.89 8.13
N ALA A 84 -20.61 9.97 7.19
CA ALA A 84 -20.76 10.83 6.01
C ALA A 84 -21.94 10.40 5.14
N ARG A 85 -22.12 9.10 4.92
CA ARG A 85 -23.24 8.54 4.16
C ARG A 85 -24.59 8.77 4.83
N GLU A 86 -24.68 8.63 6.16
CA GLU A 86 -25.88 8.96 6.94
C GLU A 86 -26.30 10.43 6.77
N LYS A 87 -25.33 11.32 6.55
CA LYS A 87 -25.59 12.75 6.24
C LYS A 87 -25.88 13.02 4.76
N GLY A 88 -26.01 11.99 3.92
CA GLY A 88 -26.30 12.12 2.50
C GLY A 88 -25.08 12.58 1.67
N ILE A 89 -23.86 12.40 2.17
CA ILE A 89 -22.63 12.74 1.47
C ILE A 89 -22.13 11.50 0.73
N HIS A 90 -21.89 11.62 -0.58
CA HIS A 90 -21.24 10.56 -1.35
C HIS A 90 -19.78 10.40 -0.90
N VAL A 91 -19.37 9.15 -0.64
CA VAL A 91 -17.98 8.83 -0.32
C VAL A 91 -17.44 7.87 -1.36
N ILE A 92 -16.42 8.31 -2.10
CA ILE A 92 -15.77 7.57 -3.19
C ILE A 92 -14.28 7.37 -2.91
N ASN A 93 -13.71 6.33 -3.50
CA ASN A 93 -12.27 6.06 -3.47
C ASN A 93 -11.78 5.52 -4.82
N THR A 94 -10.46 5.25 -4.94
CA THR A 94 -9.83 4.75 -6.17
C THR A 94 -9.16 3.40 -5.91
N PRO A 95 -9.94 2.30 -5.89
CA PRO A 95 -9.43 1.00 -5.45
C PRO A 95 -8.54 0.29 -6.48
N ALA A 96 -8.55 0.70 -7.75
CA ALA A 96 -7.80 0.05 -8.82
C ALA A 96 -6.52 0.79 -9.22
N ALA A 97 -6.51 2.12 -9.09
CA ALA A 97 -5.51 3.00 -9.66
C ALA A 97 -4.06 2.74 -9.21
N SER A 98 -3.85 2.33 -7.95
CA SER A 98 -2.51 2.09 -7.38
C SER A 98 -2.06 0.63 -7.39
N THR A 99 -2.88 -0.29 -7.90
CA THR A 99 -2.63 -1.74 -7.82
C THR A 99 -1.23 -2.12 -8.31
N ARG A 100 -0.84 -1.67 -9.51
CA ARG A 100 0.45 -1.99 -10.11
C ARG A 100 1.62 -1.40 -9.31
N SER A 101 1.51 -0.15 -8.90
CA SER A 101 2.57 0.55 -8.15
C SER A 101 2.88 -0.11 -6.82
N VAL A 102 1.85 -0.53 -6.07
CA VAL A 102 2.05 -1.27 -4.81
C VAL A 102 2.71 -2.62 -5.06
N ALA A 103 2.27 -3.36 -6.08
CA ALA A 103 2.89 -4.63 -6.43
C ALA A 103 4.36 -4.48 -6.82
N GLU A 104 4.72 -3.44 -7.57
CA GLU A 104 6.12 -3.14 -7.93
C GLU A 104 6.97 -2.79 -6.70
N LEU A 105 6.43 -2.04 -5.73
CA LEU A 105 7.12 -1.74 -4.49
C LEU A 105 7.39 -3.02 -3.67
N VAL A 106 6.46 -3.98 -3.64
CA VAL A 106 6.70 -5.30 -3.01
C VAL A 106 7.95 -5.96 -3.60
N PHE A 107 8.10 -5.98 -4.93
CA PHE A 107 9.27 -6.58 -5.57
C PHE A 107 10.53 -5.73 -5.44
N ALA A 108 10.43 -4.41 -5.38
CA ALA A 108 11.56 -3.54 -5.07
C ALA A 108 12.16 -3.87 -3.69
N HIS A 109 11.31 -4.01 -2.67
CA HIS A 109 11.72 -4.46 -1.35
C HIS A 109 12.27 -5.89 -1.38
N LEU A 110 11.55 -6.83 -2.00
CA LEU A 110 11.93 -8.23 -2.04
C LEU A 110 13.29 -8.43 -2.69
N LEU A 111 13.53 -7.88 -3.87
CA LEU A 111 14.79 -7.95 -4.58
C LEU A 111 15.91 -7.22 -3.82
N GLY A 112 15.61 -6.09 -3.22
CA GLY A 112 16.54 -5.34 -2.37
C GLY A 112 17.02 -6.14 -1.16
N MET A 113 16.10 -6.81 -0.45
CA MET A 113 16.39 -7.62 0.73
C MET A 113 17.26 -8.84 0.39
N VAL A 114 16.86 -9.64 -0.61
CA VAL A 114 17.56 -10.88 -0.95
C VAL A 114 18.96 -10.64 -1.56
N ARG A 115 19.26 -9.41 -1.99
CA ARG A 115 20.54 -9.01 -2.58
C ARG A 115 21.30 -8.00 -1.73
N TYR A 116 20.87 -7.72 -0.48
CA TYR A 116 21.50 -6.76 0.44
C TYR A 116 21.65 -5.34 -0.12
N LEU A 117 20.81 -4.96 -1.09
CA LEU A 117 20.99 -3.71 -1.84
C LEU A 117 20.90 -2.48 -0.95
N PHE A 118 19.98 -2.51 0.04
CA PHE A 118 19.80 -1.41 0.98
C PHE A 118 21.05 -1.17 1.83
N ASP A 119 21.58 -2.22 2.49
CA ASP A 119 22.80 -2.15 3.31
C ASP A 119 24.03 -1.79 2.47
N ALA A 120 24.15 -2.38 1.27
CA ALA A 120 25.23 -2.06 0.35
C ALA A 120 25.23 -0.59 -0.08
N ASN A 121 24.07 0.00 -0.37
CA ASN A 121 23.97 1.41 -0.72
C ASN A 121 24.34 2.36 0.42
N GLN A 122 24.16 1.94 1.67
CA GLN A 122 24.59 2.73 2.84
C GLN A 122 26.12 2.62 3.05
N LYS A 123 26.70 1.43 2.90
CA LYS A 123 28.12 1.19 3.23
C LYS A 123 29.07 1.55 2.09
N MET A 124 28.68 1.37 0.84
CA MET A 124 29.57 1.66 -0.30
C MET A 124 30.08 3.11 -0.32
N PRO A 125 29.27 4.16 -0.07
CA PRO A 125 29.79 5.53 -0.01
C PRO A 125 30.73 5.80 1.15
N LEU A 126 30.65 5.05 2.24
CA LEU A 126 31.41 5.27 3.46
C LEU A 126 32.75 4.54 3.47
N GLU A 127 32.82 3.34 2.92
CA GLU A 127 33.97 2.46 3.05
C GLU A 127 34.31 1.64 1.78
N GLY A 128 33.64 1.94 0.66
CA GLY A 128 33.80 1.18 -0.57
C GLY A 128 35.20 1.27 -1.20
N ASP A 129 35.93 2.35 -0.98
CA ASP A 129 37.31 2.56 -1.44
C ASP A 129 38.34 1.82 -0.60
N THR A 130 38.12 1.70 0.69
CA THR A 130 39.08 1.11 1.65
C THR A 130 38.78 -0.34 2.00
N ASN A 131 37.49 -0.74 1.98
CA ASN A 131 37.02 -2.03 2.49
C ASN A 131 36.27 -2.89 1.46
N PHE A 132 36.46 -2.64 0.16
CA PHE A 132 35.70 -3.27 -0.93
C PHE A 132 35.68 -4.81 -0.87
N LYS A 133 36.82 -5.43 -0.57
CA LYS A 133 36.94 -6.91 -0.52
C LYS A 133 36.09 -7.51 0.61
N ALA A 134 36.06 -6.87 1.76
CA ALA A 134 35.25 -7.31 2.90
C ALA A 134 33.77 -7.12 2.63
N LEU A 135 33.35 -5.97 2.07
CA LEU A 135 31.97 -5.72 1.63
C LEU A 135 31.51 -6.76 0.61
N LYS A 136 32.34 -7.05 -0.43
CA LYS A 136 32.00 -8.08 -1.41
C LYS A 136 31.82 -9.46 -0.75
N LYS A 137 32.62 -9.80 0.26
CA LYS A 137 32.50 -11.06 0.99
C LYS A 137 31.24 -11.09 1.87
N SER A 138 30.91 -9.99 2.56
CA SER A 138 29.72 -9.93 3.43
C SER A 138 28.40 -10.10 2.65
N TYR A 139 28.35 -9.64 1.38
CA TYR A 139 27.17 -9.75 0.52
C TYR A 139 27.15 -11.01 -0.38
N SER A 140 28.03 -11.97 -0.17
CA SER A 140 28.08 -13.19 -0.99
C SER A 140 26.94 -14.18 -0.74
N GLY A 141 26.16 -14.00 0.33
CA GLY A 141 25.03 -14.84 0.74
C GLY A 141 23.68 -14.45 0.12
N GLY A 142 23.66 -13.74 -1.01
CA GLY A 142 22.42 -13.37 -1.72
C GLY A 142 21.61 -14.59 -2.17
N THR A 143 20.30 -14.40 -2.37
CA THR A 143 19.36 -15.46 -2.74
C THR A 143 18.68 -15.11 -4.06
N GLU A 144 18.43 -16.13 -4.91
CA GLU A 144 17.61 -16.03 -6.10
C GLU A 144 16.13 -16.31 -5.76
N LEU A 145 15.21 -15.68 -6.49
CA LEU A 145 13.76 -15.86 -6.26
C LEU A 145 13.19 -17.08 -6.99
N LYS A 146 13.82 -17.50 -8.11
CA LYS A 146 13.34 -18.64 -8.90
C LYS A 146 13.22 -19.91 -8.04
N GLY A 147 12.05 -20.55 -8.09
CA GLY A 147 11.74 -21.75 -7.32
C GLY A 147 11.44 -21.52 -5.83
N LYS A 148 11.57 -20.29 -5.32
CA LYS A 148 11.14 -19.93 -3.97
C LYS A 148 9.62 -19.77 -3.91
N THR A 149 9.05 -19.95 -2.73
CA THR A 149 7.61 -19.84 -2.51
C THR A 149 7.27 -18.48 -1.92
N LEU A 150 6.39 -17.75 -2.61
CA LEU A 150 5.78 -16.52 -2.14
C LEU A 150 4.37 -16.82 -1.60
N GLY A 151 4.16 -16.62 -0.31
CA GLY A 151 2.84 -16.63 0.32
C GLY A 151 2.18 -15.26 0.19
N ILE A 152 0.98 -15.20 -0.35
CA ILE A 152 0.21 -13.97 -0.55
C ILE A 152 -1.02 -14.03 0.35
N ILE A 153 -1.07 -13.16 1.36
CA ILE A 153 -2.23 -13.04 2.26
C ILE A 153 -3.11 -11.90 1.75
N GLY A 154 -4.29 -12.23 1.25
CA GLY A 154 -5.18 -11.33 0.53
C GLY A 154 -4.97 -11.36 -0.97
N SER A 155 -5.75 -12.17 -1.69
CA SER A 155 -5.72 -12.30 -3.16
C SER A 155 -6.67 -11.34 -3.87
N GLY A 156 -6.85 -10.11 -3.33
CA GLY A 156 -7.54 -9.00 -3.98
C GLY A 156 -6.77 -8.46 -5.19
N ARG A 157 -7.09 -7.25 -5.65
CA ARG A 157 -6.44 -6.62 -6.82
C ARG A 157 -4.92 -6.60 -6.71
N ILE A 158 -4.38 -6.13 -5.57
CA ILE A 158 -2.93 -6.02 -5.35
C ILE A 158 -2.29 -7.41 -5.26
N GLY A 159 -2.83 -8.33 -4.44
CA GLY A 159 -2.28 -9.67 -4.30
C GLY A 159 -2.29 -10.46 -5.61
N THR A 160 -3.32 -10.30 -6.44
CA THR A 160 -3.38 -10.88 -7.79
C THR A 160 -2.30 -10.29 -8.71
N GLU A 161 -2.04 -8.98 -8.63
CA GLU A 161 -0.97 -8.34 -9.41
C GLU A 161 0.41 -8.78 -8.96
N VAL A 162 0.63 -8.92 -7.64
CA VAL A 162 1.85 -9.50 -7.07
C VAL A 162 2.05 -10.94 -7.58
N ALA A 163 0.99 -11.76 -7.58
CA ALA A 163 1.05 -13.13 -8.12
C ALA A 163 1.49 -13.13 -9.60
N ARG A 164 0.90 -12.22 -10.41
CA ARG A 164 1.26 -12.07 -11.83
C ARG A 164 2.75 -11.78 -12.03
N MET A 165 3.30 -10.87 -11.23
CA MET A 165 4.73 -10.54 -11.29
C MET A 165 5.62 -11.69 -10.77
N ALA A 166 5.19 -12.39 -9.72
CA ALA A 166 5.91 -13.53 -9.15
C ALA A 166 6.07 -14.69 -10.14
N TYR A 167 5.02 -14.98 -10.93
CA TYR A 167 5.12 -15.97 -12.01
C TYR A 167 6.20 -15.59 -13.03
N GLY A 168 6.32 -14.30 -13.38
CA GLY A 168 7.38 -13.81 -14.26
C GLY A 168 8.79 -14.02 -13.71
N LEU A 169 8.95 -14.09 -12.40
CA LEU A 169 10.21 -14.36 -11.70
C LEU A 169 10.44 -15.87 -11.42
N GLY A 170 9.54 -16.74 -11.87
CA GLY A 170 9.63 -18.17 -11.67
C GLY A 170 9.44 -18.63 -10.22
N MET A 171 8.68 -17.89 -9.43
CA MET A 171 8.34 -18.25 -8.06
C MET A 171 7.15 -19.21 -7.99
N ASN A 172 7.11 -20.04 -6.94
CA ASN A 172 5.91 -20.76 -6.54
C ASN A 172 5.00 -19.83 -5.73
N ILE A 173 3.69 -19.97 -5.86
CA ILE A 173 2.73 -19.09 -5.21
C ILE A 173 1.76 -19.91 -4.35
N LEU A 174 1.55 -19.46 -3.13
CA LEU A 174 0.48 -19.88 -2.24
C LEU A 174 -0.36 -18.65 -1.89
N THR A 175 -1.69 -18.80 -1.85
CA THR A 175 -2.57 -17.70 -1.46
C THR A 175 -3.43 -18.08 -0.26
N HIS A 176 -3.77 -17.08 0.55
CA HIS A 176 -4.77 -17.17 1.59
C HIS A 176 -5.71 -15.96 1.51
N ASP A 177 -7.00 -16.21 1.38
CA ASP A 177 -8.04 -15.18 1.35
C ASP A 177 -9.27 -15.70 2.10
N HIS A 178 -10.12 -14.79 2.58
CA HIS A 178 -11.38 -15.15 3.25
C HIS A 178 -12.40 -15.77 2.29
N SER A 179 -12.32 -15.47 0.99
CA SER A 179 -13.12 -16.16 -0.02
C SER A 179 -12.43 -17.48 -0.37
N ASP A 180 -13.17 -18.60 -0.26
CA ASP A 180 -12.67 -19.92 -0.65
C ASP A 180 -12.58 -20.12 -2.19
N GLU A 181 -12.79 -19.06 -2.94
CA GLU A 181 -12.75 -19.11 -4.41
C GLU A 181 -11.32 -19.17 -4.93
N ASN A 182 -11.02 -20.17 -5.73
CA ASN A 182 -9.83 -20.19 -6.55
C ASN A 182 -9.92 -19.08 -7.61
N LYS A 183 -8.87 -18.29 -7.73
CA LYS A 183 -8.80 -17.19 -8.70
C LYS A 183 -7.93 -17.58 -9.88
N GLU A 184 -8.24 -17.00 -11.04
CA GLU A 184 -7.41 -17.13 -12.23
C GLU A 184 -6.62 -15.82 -12.43
N VAL A 185 -5.32 -15.93 -12.64
CA VAL A 185 -4.43 -14.82 -12.96
C VAL A 185 -3.98 -14.95 -14.39
N LYS A 186 -4.33 -13.98 -15.20
CA LYS A 186 -3.88 -13.86 -16.58
C LYS A 186 -2.61 -13.03 -16.65
N VAL A 187 -1.58 -13.57 -17.28
CA VAL A 187 -0.32 -12.88 -17.59
C VAL A 187 -0.31 -12.60 -19.09
N ASP A 188 -0.38 -11.32 -19.45
CA ASP A 188 -0.32 -10.88 -20.85
C ASP A 188 1.11 -10.50 -21.21
N PHE A 189 1.56 -10.91 -22.39
CA PHE A 189 2.89 -10.61 -22.92
C PHE A 189 2.81 -9.57 -24.04
N PRO A 190 3.90 -8.77 -24.27
CA PRO A 190 3.91 -7.71 -25.28
C PRO A 190 3.68 -8.19 -26.72
N ASP A 191 3.93 -9.47 -27.00
CA ASP A 191 3.69 -10.11 -28.30
C ASP A 191 2.24 -10.54 -28.54
N GLY A 192 1.33 -10.26 -27.57
CA GLY A 192 -0.08 -10.59 -27.61
C GLY A 192 -0.40 -11.99 -27.09
N GLN A 193 0.58 -12.78 -26.67
CA GLN A 193 0.32 -14.04 -25.98
C GLN A 193 -0.17 -13.81 -24.56
N SER A 194 -0.88 -14.77 -24.01
CA SER A 194 -1.27 -14.75 -22.60
C SER A 194 -1.31 -16.16 -22.03
N LEU A 195 -0.95 -16.26 -20.75
CA LEU A 195 -1.04 -17.50 -19.98
C LEU A 195 -1.92 -17.27 -18.77
N SER A 196 -2.74 -18.25 -18.44
CA SER A 196 -3.58 -18.24 -17.24
C SER A 196 -3.07 -19.23 -16.21
N PHE A 197 -3.02 -18.78 -14.96
CA PHE A 197 -2.59 -19.59 -13.80
C PHE A 197 -3.70 -19.58 -12.76
N LYS A 198 -3.94 -20.73 -12.14
CA LYS A 198 -4.83 -20.81 -10.99
C LYS A 198 -4.08 -20.41 -9.72
N LEU A 199 -4.67 -19.53 -8.93
CA LEU A 199 -4.25 -19.27 -7.56
C LEU A 199 -5.08 -20.16 -6.64
N GLU A 200 -4.44 -21.16 -6.08
CA GLU A 200 -5.08 -22.05 -5.11
C GLU A 200 -5.11 -21.37 -3.74
N ASN A 201 -6.31 -21.27 -3.16
CA ASN A 201 -6.48 -20.77 -1.80
C ASN A 201 -6.12 -21.88 -0.81
N THR A 202 -5.27 -21.56 0.15
CA THR A 202 -4.83 -22.51 1.19
C THR A 202 -5.15 -21.98 2.59
N SER A 203 -5.03 -22.81 3.62
CA SER A 203 -5.12 -22.33 4.98
C SER A 203 -3.96 -21.38 5.31
N LEU A 204 -4.20 -20.41 6.21
CA LEU A 204 -3.14 -19.53 6.70
C LEU A 204 -1.95 -20.32 7.24
N GLU A 205 -2.22 -21.36 8.04
CA GLU A 205 -1.19 -22.21 8.63
C GLU A 205 -0.31 -22.89 7.57
N GLU A 206 -0.91 -23.41 6.50
CA GLU A 206 -0.17 -24.05 5.41
C GLU A 206 0.68 -23.04 4.65
N LEU A 207 0.14 -21.84 4.35
CA LEU A 207 0.87 -20.76 3.72
C LEU A 207 2.08 -20.35 4.56
N LEU A 208 1.90 -20.14 5.88
CA LEU A 208 2.98 -19.75 6.79
C LEU A 208 4.11 -20.80 6.81
N LYS A 209 3.76 -22.09 6.92
CA LYS A 209 4.74 -23.18 7.00
C LYS A 209 5.52 -23.43 5.71
N LYS A 210 4.95 -23.08 4.54
CA LYS A 210 5.54 -23.43 3.24
C LYS A 210 6.22 -22.27 2.53
N SER A 211 5.95 -21.02 2.93
CA SER A 211 6.46 -19.84 2.24
C SER A 211 7.87 -19.45 2.67
N ASP A 212 8.69 -19.08 1.70
CA ASP A 212 10.02 -18.46 1.94
C ASP A 212 9.86 -16.94 2.16
N PHE A 213 8.87 -16.34 1.50
CA PHE A 213 8.51 -14.93 1.62
C PHE A 213 7.00 -14.82 1.80
N ILE A 214 6.55 -13.90 2.64
CA ILE A 214 5.13 -13.63 2.86
C ILE A 214 4.86 -12.16 2.58
N THR A 215 3.87 -11.87 1.74
CA THR A 215 3.40 -10.52 1.47
C THR A 215 1.93 -10.37 1.81
N ILE A 216 1.55 -9.20 2.35
CA ILE A 216 0.24 -8.97 2.95
C ILE A 216 -0.49 -7.89 2.17
N HIS A 217 -1.74 -8.19 1.76
CA HIS A 217 -2.60 -7.33 0.94
C HIS A 217 -4.05 -7.32 1.43
N VAL A 218 -4.23 -7.20 2.74
CA VAL A 218 -5.56 -7.11 3.38
C VAL A 218 -5.91 -5.67 3.78
N SER A 219 -7.18 -5.40 4.00
CA SER A 219 -7.68 -4.07 4.38
C SER A 219 -7.28 -3.61 5.79
N GLY A 220 -6.73 -4.49 6.60
CA GLY A 220 -6.14 -4.15 7.89
C GLY A 220 -7.10 -3.91 9.05
N ALA A 221 -8.35 -3.80 8.87
CA ALA A 221 -9.48 -3.65 9.83
C ALA A 221 -9.15 -3.57 11.36
N GLY A 222 -7.99 -3.02 11.75
CA GLY A 222 -7.56 -2.85 13.15
C GLY A 222 -7.22 -4.17 13.89
N LYS A 223 -7.02 -5.28 13.18
CA LYS A 223 -6.66 -6.57 13.76
C LYS A 223 -5.26 -7.00 13.34
N THR A 224 -4.45 -7.41 14.30
CA THR A 224 -3.18 -8.08 14.04
C THR A 224 -3.45 -9.46 13.44
N LEU A 225 -2.88 -9.70 12.25
CA LEU A 225 -2.99 -10.96 11.52
C LEU A 225 -1.77 -11.86 11.77
N LEU A 226 -0.59 -11.28 11.80
CA LEU A 226 0.66 -11.96 12.09
C LEU A 226 1.22 -11.46 13.42
N GLY A 227 0.88 -12.18 14.50
CA GLY A 227 1.47 -12.04 15.81
C GLY A 227 2.59 -13.06 16.04
N LYS A 228 3.06 -13.16 17.28
CA LYS A 228 4.15 -14.07 17.67
C LYS A 228 3.87 -15.52 17.26
N LYS A 229 2.65 -16.01 17.49
CA LYS A 229 2.24 -17.38 17.15
C LYS A 229 2.34 -17.66 15.65
N GLU A 230 1.86 -16.75 14.83
CA GLU A 230 1.90 -16.90 13.37
C GLU A 230 3.32 -16.82 12.85
N ILE A 231 4.14 -15.92 13.38
CA ILE A 231 5.57 -15.80 13.04
C ILE A 231 6.35 -17.06 13.41
N GLU A 232 6.07 -17.66 14.55
CA GLU A 232 6.69 -18.92 14.97
C GLU A 232 6.39 -20.10 14.02
N MET A 233 5.21 -20.10 13.35
CA MET A 233 4.84 -21.11 12.35
C MET A 233 5.58 -20.97 11.03
N MET A 234 6.16 -19.80 10.73
CA MET A 234 6.87 -19.55 9.48
C MET A 234 8.15 -20.39 9.39
N LYS A 235 8.67 -20.55 8.17
CA LYS A 235 9.99 -21.15 7.98
C LYS A 235 11.08 -20.32 8.68
N ASP A 236 12.12 -21.00 9.15
CA ASP A 236 13.33 -20.32 9.58
C ASP A 236 13.96 -19.57 8.41
N ASN A 237 14.42 -18.35 8.67
CA ASN A 237 14.95 -17.44 7.66
C ASN A 237 13.92 -16.96 6.61
N ALA A 238 12.63 -17.10 6.85
CA ALA A 238 11.63 -16.47 6.00
C ALA A 238 11.66 -14.94 6.11
N ALA A 239 10.96 -14.26 5.21
CA ALA A 239 10.82 -12.80 5.28
C ALA A 239 9.36 -12.37 5.12
N ILE A 240 9.02 -11.23 5.74
CA ILE A 240 7.70 -10.60 5.68
C ILE A 240 7.78 -9.29 4.91
N ILE A 241 6.79 -9.03 4.03
CA ILE A 241 6.60 -7.76 3.33
C ILE A 241 5.22 -7.23 3.67
N ASN A 242 5.15 -6.06 4.31
CA ASN A 242 3.89 -5.39 4.62
C ASN A 242 3.81 -4.03 3.92
N THR A 243 3.02 -3.99 2.85
CA THR A 243 2.63 -2.77 2.13
C THR A 243 1.12 -2.51 2.25
N ALA A 244 0.46 -3.14 3.23
CA ALA A 244 -0.99 -3.07 3.41
C ALA A 244 -1.40 -2.01 4.45
N ARG A 245 -1.26 -2.33 5.75
CA ARG A 245 -1.57 -1.43 6.87
C ARG A 245 -0.63 -1.68 8.05
N GLY A 246 -0.31 -0.61 8.79
CA GLY A 246 0.31 -0.72 10.10
C GLY A 246 -0.55 -1.53 11.07
N GLY A 247 0.08 -2.32 11.93
CA GLY A 247 -0.60 -3.16 12.92
C GLY A 247 -1.13 -4.51 12.43
N VAL A 248 -1.13 -4.76 11.11
CA VAL A 248 -1.45 -6.10 10.57
C VAL A 248 -0.38 -7.12 10.95
N VAL A 249 0.85 -6.69 11.05
CA VAL A 249 1.97 -7.43 11.65
C VAL A 249 2.25 -6.80 13.02
N ASP A 250 2.39 -7.61 14.05
CA ASP A 250 2.85 -7.16 15.35
C ASP A 250 4.32 -6.76 15.25
N GLU A 251 4.60 -5.46 15.37
CA GLU A 251 5.95 -4.91 15.22
C GLU A 251 6.92 -5.39 16.31
N GLU A 252 6.43 -5.67 17.52
CA GLU A 252 7.28 -6.18 18.60
C GLU A 252 7.67 -7.63 18.35
N ALA A 253 6.69 -8.48 18.03
CA ALA A 253 6.94 -9.87 17.67
C ALA A 253 7.83 -9.99 16.42
N LEU A 254 7.66 -9.08 15.45
CA LEU A 254 8.49 -9.02 14.25
C LEU A 254 9.95 -8.74 14.60
N LEU A 255 10.23 -7.72 15.44
CA LEU A 255 11.58 -7.38 15.88
C LEU A 255 12.23 -8.52 16.68
N GLU A 256 11.50 -9.13 17.63
CA GLU A 256 11.99 -10.31 18.36
C GLU A 256 12.41 -11.45 17.43
N ALA A 257 11.62 -11.69 16.38
CA ALA A 257 11.90 -12.74 15.40
C ALA A 257 13.10 -12.41 14.49
N LEU A 258 13.31 -11.14 14.14
CA LEU A 258 14.49 -10.68 13.39
C LEU A 258 15.75 -10.77 14.26
N ASP A 259 15.71 -10.33 15.51
CA ASP A 259 16.83 -10.32 16.43
C ASP A 259 17.27 -11.75 16.81
N SER A 260 16.32 -12.68 16.94
CA SER A 260 16.61 -14.10 17.19
C SER A 260 17.07 -14.88 15.96
N GLY A 261 16.95 -14.29 14.76
CA GLY A 261 17.27 -14.97 13.49
C GLY A 261 16.17 -15.94 13.02
N LYS A 262 15.01 -15.98 13.67
CA LYS A 262 13.82 -16.73 13.18
C LYS A 262 13.38 -16.23 11.80
N LEU A 263 13.29 -14.91 11.66
CA LEU A 263 13.12 -14.25 10.37
C LEU A 263 14.43 -13.64 9.91
N ARG A 264 14.67 -13.67 8.61
CA ARG A 264 15.88 -13.09 8.02
C ARG A 264 15.73 -11.61 7.73
N TYR A 265 14.57 -11.20 7.23
CA TYR A 265 14.29 -9.82 6.81
C TYR A 265 12.82 -9.48 7.00
N ALA A 266 12.56 -8.18 7.09
CA ALA A 266 11.23 -7.62 6.92
C ALA A 266 11.26 -6.38 6.02
N ALA A 267 10.19 -6.16 5.25
CA ALA A 267 9.95 -4.92 4.53
C ALA A 267 8.66 -4.28 5.00
N LEU A 268 8.73 -2.99 5.34
CA LEU A 268 7.58 -2.24 5.82
C LEU A 268 7.45 -0.92 5.05
N ASP A 269 6.31 -0.74 4.38
CA ASP A 269 5.89 0.54 3.81
C ASP A 269 4.87 1.25 4.71
N VAL A 270 4.37 0.55 5.74
CA VAL A 270 3.33 1.01 6.66
C VAL A 270 3.68 0.66 8.11
N PHE A 271 3.24 1.50 9.07
CA PHE A 271 3.64 1.41 10.47
C PHE A 271 2.45 1.59 11.41
N VAL A 272 2.54 1.06 12.62
CA VAL A 272 1.49 1.20 13.64
C VAL A 272 1.21 2.66 13.95
N ASN A 273 2.25 3.48 14.08
CA ASN A 273 2.16 4.88 14.50
C ASN A 273 2.58 5.82 13.36
N GLU A 274 1.85 5.87 12.25
CA GLU A 274 2.06 6.89 11.24
C GLU A 274 1.49 8.25 11.69
N PRO A 275 2.19 9.36 11.50
CA PRO A 275 3.46 9.55 10.79
C PRO A 275 4.73 9.45 11.65
N THR A 276 4.67 8.90 12.85
CA THR A 276 5.79 8.78 13.80
C THR A 276 6.07 7.31 14.18
N PRO A 277 6.66 6.51 13.27
CA PRO A 277 6.98 5.11 13.54
C PRO A 277 7.93 4.95 14.74
N ALA A 278 7.86 3.80 15.40
CA ALA A 278 8.70 3.51 16.54
C ALA A 278 10.19 3.44 16.15
N MET A 279 11.05 4.13 16.90
CA MET A 279 12.49 4.20 16.62
C MET A 279 13.14 2.81 16.53
N LYS A 280 12.70 1.86 17.37
CA LYS A 280 13.20 0.47 17.33
C LYS A 280 12.97 -0.22 15.98
N VAL A 281 11.87 0.08 15.29
CA VAL A 281 11.58 -0.43 13.94
C VAL A 281 12.50 0.24 12.91
N LEU A 282 12.64 1.58 13.01
CA LEU A 282 13.45 2.36 12.08
C LEU A 282 14.95 2.03 12.13
N MET A 283 15.44 1.62 13.30
CA MET A 283 16.86 1.31 13.53
C MET A 283 17.21 -0.17 13.35
N SER A 284 16.24 -1.04 13.07
CA SER A 284 16.52 -2.47 12.86
C SER A 284 17.35 -2.70 11.60
N PRO A 285 18.50 -3.38 11.67
CA PRO A 285 19.38 -3.60 10.52
C PRO A 285 18.83 -4.64 9.52
N HIS A 286 17.77 -5.36 9.91
CA HIS A 286 17.14 -6.42 9.10
C HIS A 286 15.87 -5.95 8.39
N THR A 287 15.62 -4.63 8.36
CA THR A 287 14.41 -4.05 7.75
C THR A 287 14.73 -3.24 6.50
N SER A 288 13.87 -3.38 5.49
CA SER A 288 13.79 -2.50 4.32
C SER A 288 12.56 -1.61 4.46
N LEU A 289 12.76 -0.31 4.61
CA LEU A 289 11.70 0.62 4.99
C LEU A 289 11.39 1.62 3.89
N SER A 290 10.12 1.99 3.74
CA SER A 290 9.67 3.10 2.92
C SER A 290 8.51 3.86 3.60
N PRO A 291 8.35 5.18 3.37
CA PRO A 291 7.43 6.01 4.13
C PRO A 291 6.04 6.06 3.48
N HIS A 292 5.36 4.91 3.40
CA HIS A 292 4.01 4.74 2.85
C HIS A 292 3.87 5.27 1.42
N ILE A 293 4.76 4.79 0.54
CA ILE A 293 4.86 5.24 -0.86
C ILE A 293 4.31 4.26 -1.88
N GLY A 294 3.62 3.20 -1.46
CA GLY A 294 3.11 2.17 -2.37
C GLY A 294 2.29 2.71 -3.55
N ALA A 295 1.55 3.81 -3.36
CA ALA A 295 0.78 4.48 -4.41
C ALA A 295 1.49 5.72 -5.00
N ALA A 296 2.75 5.99 -4.67
CA ALA A 296 3.44 7.24 -4.99
C ALA A 296 4.26 7.16 -6.29
N THR A 297 3.65 6.68 -7.38
CA THR A 297 4.22 6.77 -8.73
C THR A 297 3.44 7.78 -9.57
N LEU A 298 4.07 8.39 -10.58
CA LEU A 298 3.44 9.38 -11.47
C LEU A 298 2.22 8.77 -12.14
N GLU A 299 2.34 7.55 -12.66
CA GLU A 299 1.28 6.83 -13.35
C GLU A 299 0.10 6.50 -12.41
N ALA A 300 0.37 6.10 -11.16
CA ALA A 300 -0.69 5.86 -10.18
C ALA A 300 -1.39 7.18 -9.82
N GLN A 301 -0.66 8.27 -9.65
CA GLN A 301 -1.24 9.58 -9.34
C GLN A 301 -2.18 10.05 -10.46
N ASP A 302 -1.79 9.86 -11.73
CA ASP A 302 -2.63 10.20 -12.87
C ASP A 302 -3.88 9.32 -12.93
N ARG A 303 -3.74 8.01 -12.77
CA ARG A 303 -4.90 7.10 -12.70
C ARG A 303 -5.84 7.44 -11.54
N ILE A 304 -5.30 7.75 -10.35
CA ILE A 304 -6.07 8.19 -9.18
C ILE A 304 -6.87 9.46 -9.51
N GLY A 305 -6.22 10.46 -10.09
CA GLY A 305 -6.87 11.72 -10.43
C GLY A 305 -7.96 11.56 -11.48
N LEU A 306 -7.71 10.75 -12.51
CA LEU A 306 -8.68 10.45 -13.57
C LEU A 306 -9.87 9.63 -13.04
N GLU A 307 -9.63 8.60 -12.22
CA GLU A 307 -10.69 7.76 -11.63
C GLU A 307 -11.58 8.59 -10.68
N LEU A 308 -10.99 9.48 -9.85
CA LEU A 308 -11.77 10.42 -9.05
C LEU A 308 -12.60 11.36 -9.92
N ALA A 309 -12.01 11.91 -10.98
CA ALA A 309 -12.70 12.83 -11.87
C ALA A 309 -13.90 12.15 -12.56
N ASP A 310 -13.77 10.91 -13.02
CA ASP A 310 -14.85 10.16 -13.64
C ASP A 310 -16.03 9.96 -12.67
N GLN A 311 -15.75 9.49 -11.46
CA GLN A 311 -16.78 9.26 -10.44
C GLN A 311 -17.47 10.58 -10.02
N ILE A 312 -16.72 11.68 -9.87
CA ILE A 312 -17.27 12.99 -9.51
C ILE A 312 -18.19 13.52 -10.61
N ILE A 313 -17.78 13.41 -11.87
CA ILE A 313 -18.57 13.85 -13.02
C ILE A 313 -19.89 13.05 -13.07
N GLU A 314 -19.82 11.74 -12.89
CA GLU A 314 -20.99 10.88 -12.87
C GLU A 314 -21.98 11.24 -11.75
N LEU A 315 -21.47 11.47 -10.53
CA LEU A 315 -22.30 11.68 -9.34
C LEU A 315 -22.83 13.12 -9.18
N LEU A 316 -22.11 14.14 -9.68
CA LEU A 316 -22.43 15.54 -9.40
C LEU A 316 -22.85 16.35 -10.63
N LYS A 317 -22.74 15.81 -11.85
CA LYS A 317 -23.14 16.49 -13.09
C LYS A 317 -24.52 16.03 -13.60
N ASN A 318 -25.00 14.88 -13.12
CA ASN A 318 -26.35 14.35 -13.36
C ASN A 318 -27.26 14.78 -12.21
#